data_5f34cd5e97991cf5905ec098c4963346
#
_entry.id   5f34cd5e97991cf5905ec098c4963346
#
_cell.length_a   1.000
_cell.length_b   1.000
_cell.length_c   1.000
_cell.angle_alpha   90.00
_cell.angle_beta   90.00
_cell.angle_gamma   90.00
#
_symmetry.space_group_name_H-M   'P 1'
#
loop_
_entity.id
_entity.type
_entity.pdbx_description
1 polymer ?
#
loop_
_entity_poly.entity_id
_entity_poly.type
_entity_poly.pdbx_seq_one_letter_code
_entity_poly.pdbx_strand_id
1 'polypeptide(L)'
;MSKIKWLAVAGMVAVLLAGATSSVWAQEAAAPAAGLVLDDATAAAAAKESKDSPMSFMNVVLSSGFMGVILWLALGACSVAGFALIVDSFITVREKKIVPLSLVTKAREAIEQGDVMKALKHCEEEPGPLANILSAGFSNVQEGFDAVQEAIGVAADLESEKLVQRVTYLNVVANLAPMLGLLGTVQGMIFAFANLATTQAGAAQQQMLAVNIAQALYTTAGGLIAAIPALGFYFFFRNKSTRIILGMEILTTDLVKSLRNVEVVAE
;
A
#
# COMPACT_ATOMS: atom_id res chain seq x y z
N MET A 1 4.24 -1.93 21.27
CA MET A 1 3.69 -1.70 19.91
C MET A 1 4.56 -2.23 18.75
N SER A 2 5.85 -2.52 18.95
CA SER A 2 6.74 -3.06 17.90
C SER A 2 6.51 -4.54 17.56
N LYS A 3 6.16 -5.37 18.54
CA LYS A 3 5.97 -6.83 18.37
C LYS A 3 4.75 -7.19 17.51
N ILE A 4 3.68 -6.41 17.56
CA ILE A 4 2.48 -6.62 16.72
C ILE A 4 2.77 -6.30 15.25
N LYS A 5 3.60 -5.30 14.99
CA LYS A 5 4.05 -4.95 13.62
C LYS A 5 4.88 -6.09 12.99
N TRP A 6 5.75 -6.71 13.79
CA TRP A 6 6.58 -7.84 13.35
C TRP A 6 5.77 -9.13 13.09
N LEU A 7 4.79 -9.43 13.95
CA LEU A 7 3.89 -10.57 13.76
C LEU A 7 3.01 -10.43 12.51
N ALA A 8 2.55 -9.22 12.21
CA ALA A 8 1.76 -8.96 11.01
C ALA A 8 2.62 -9.09 9.73
N VAL A 9 3.88 -8.61 9.76
CA VAL A 9 4.84 -8.79 8.65
C VAL A 9 5.18 -10.26 8.45
N ALA A 10 5.45 -10.99 9.53
CA ALA A 10 5.72 -12.42 9.47
C ALA A 10 4.51 -13.23 8.96
N GLY A 11 3.29 -12.85 9.36
CA GLY A 11 2.06 -13.49 8.90
C GLY A 11 1.81 -13.32 7.40
N MET A 12 2.08 -12.14 6.85
CA MET A 12 1.88 -11.88 5.42
C MET A 12 2.99 -12.49 4.55
N VAL A 13 4.23 -12.49 5.02
CA VAL A 13 5.32 -13.24 4.38
C VAL A 13 5.00 -14.73 4.39
N ALA A 14 4.44 -15.26 5.48
CA ALA A 14 3.99 -16.65 5.56
C ALA A 14 2.81 -16.95 4.61
N VAL A 15 1.86 -16.02 4.44
CA VAL A 15 0.75 -16.15 3.49
C VAL A 15 1.24 -16.06 2.04
N LEU A 16 2.20 -15.20 1.73
CA LEU A 16 2.83 -15.14 0.41
C LEU A 16 3.65 -16.40 0.10
N LEU A 17 4.35 -16.94 1.10
CA LEU A 17 5.08 -18.21 0.99
C LEU A 17 4.13 -19.43 0.95
N ALA A 18 3.05 -19.43 1.73
CA ALA A 18 2.04 -20.49 1.73
C ALA A 18 1.15 -20.48 0.47
N GLY A 19 0.84 -19.28 -0.08
CA GLY A 19 0.15 -19.14 -1.37
C GLY A 19 0.94 -19.70 -2.55
N ALA A 20 2.27 -19.73 -2.43
CA ALA A 20 3.14 -20.36 -3.43
C ALA A 20 3.17 -21.88 -3.33
N THR A 21 2.66 -22.47 -2.23
CA THR A 21 2.64 -23.93 -2.01
C THR A 21 1.29 -24.57 -2.27
N SER A 22 0.24 -23.79 -2.53
CA SER A 22 -1.07 -24.35 -2.88
C SER A 22 -1.04 -24.89 -4.31
N SER A 23 -0.90 -26.20 -4.41
CA SER A 23 -0.99 -27.06 -5.59
C SER A 23 -2.35 -27.00 -6.32
N VAL A 24 -3.22 -26.07 -5.97
CA VAL A 24 -4.58 -25.92 -6.53
C VAL A 24 -4.54 -25.43 -7.98
N TRP A 25 -3.53 -24.66 -8.39
CA TRP A 25 -3.41 -24.17 -9.77
C TRP A 25 -2.76 -25.15 -10.74
N ALA A 26 -2.11 -26.21 -10.23
CA ALA A 26 -1.51 -27.24 -11.07
C ALA A 26 -2.54 -28.23 -11.65
N GLN A 27 -3.75 -28.26 -11.12
CA GLN A 27 -4.78 -29.23 -11.50
C GLN A 27 -5.70 -28.73 -12.61
N GLU A 28 -5.76 -27.41 -12.84
CA GLU A 28 -6.65 -26.82 -13.87
C GLU A 28 -5.95 -26.62 -15.24
N ALA A 29 -4.63 -26.69 -15.28
CA ALA A 29 -3.85 -26.65 -16.53
C ALA A 29 -3.79 -28.02 -17.24
N ALA A 30 -4.29 -29.07 -16.63
CA ALA A 30 -4.38 -30.39 -17.20
C ALA A 30 -5.81 -30.75 -17.66
N ALA A 31 -6.47 -29.83 -18.40
CA ALA A 31 -7.65 -30.19 -19.15
C ALA A 31 -7.21 -31.04 -20.37
N PRO A 32 -7.73 -32.25 -20.56
CA PRO A 32 -7.27 -33.13 -21.59
C PRO A 32 -7.65 -32.62 -22.97
N ALA A 33 -6.65 -32.39 -23.82
CA ALA A 33 -6.88 -32.38 -25.26
C ALA A 33 -7.48 -33.74 -25.64
N ALA A 34 -8.74 -33.73 -26.00
CA ALA A 34 -9.51 -34.90 -26.38
C ALA A 34 -8.82 -35.72 -27.48
N GLY A 35 -8.62 -37.00 -27.22
CA GLY A 35 -8.52 -37.95 -28.29
C GLY A 35 -7.35 -38.91 -28.33
N LEU A 36 -6.51 -39.04 -27.29
CA LEU A 36 -5.53 -40.16 -27.23
C LEU A 36 -5.91 -41.11 -26.10
N VAL A 37 -6.34 -42.30 -26.43
CA VAL A 37 -6.50 -43.41 -25.48
C VAL A 37 -5.09 -43.84 -25.07
N LEU A 38 -4.64 -43.34 -23.93
CA LEU A 38 -3.40 -43.76 -23.29
C LEU A 38 -3.72 -44.92 -22.33
N ASP A 39 -2.98 -46.02 -22.48
CA ASP A 39 -3.01 -47.16 -21.57
C ASP A 39 -2.83 -46.71 -20.12
N ASP A 40 -3.60 -47.29 -19.19
CA ASP A 40 -3.58 -47.01 -17.75
C ASP A 40 -2.17 -47.05 -17.12
N ALA A 41 -1.28 -47.83 -17.68
CA ALA A 41 0.13 -47.93 -17.25
C ALA A 41 0.94 -46.68 -17.59
N THR A 42 0.68 -46.00 -18.72
CA THR A 42 1.35 -44.78 -19.15
C THR A 42 0.80 -43.55 -18.40
N ALA A 43 -0.49 -43.56 -18.08
CA ALA A 43 -1.09 -42.54 -17.25
C ALA A 43 -0.58 -42.59 -15.81
N ALA A 44 -0.37 -43.78 -15.24
CA ALA A 44 0.20 -43.97 -13.91
C ALA A 44 1.69 -43.62 -13.85
N ALA A 45 2.46 -43.84 -14.92
CA ALA A 45 3.85 -43.42 -15.02
C ALA A 45 3.97 -41.91 -15.16
N ALA A 46 3.16 -41.28 -15.99
CA ALA A 46 3.11 -39.81 -16.13
C ALA A 46 2.66 -39.11 -14.81
N ALA A 47 1.72 -39.71 -14.07
CA ALA A 47 1.28 -39.21 -12.78
C ALA A 47 2.34 -39.39 -11.67
N LYS A 48 3.22 -40.37 -11.75
CA LYS A 48 4.37 -40.50 -10.85
C LYS A 48 5.51 -39.53 -11.19
N GLU A 49 5.77 -39.32 -12.47
CA GLU A 49 6.81 -38.40 -12.93
C GLU A 49 6.44 -36.92 -12.65
N SER A 50 5.15 -36.60 -12.63
CA SER A 50 4.66 -35.24 -12.23
C SER A 50 4.77 -34.95 -10.72
N LYS A 51 4.97 -35.97 -9.88
CA LYS A 51 5.16 -35.82 -8.44
C LYS A 51 6.61 -35.49 -8.03
N ASP A 52 7.56 -35.79 -8.89
CA ASP A 52 9.00 -35.62 -8.63
C ASP A 52 9.63 -34.43 -9.39
N SER A 53 8.86 -33.59 -10.06
CA SER A 53 9.40 -32.35 -10.60
C SER A 53 9.43 -31.30 -9.51
N PRO A 54 10.60 -30.99 -8.92
CA PRO A 54 10.72 -29.91 -7.96
C PRO A 54 10.78 -28.58 -8.71
N MET A 55 9.66 -28.12 -9.27
CA MET A 55 9.47 -26.71 -9.52
C MET A 55 9.20 -26.03 -8.17
N SER A 56 10.13 -26.23 -7.23
CA SER A 56 10.12 -25.50 -5.97
C SER A 56 10.33 -24.03 -6.32
N PHE A 57 9.47 -23.16 -5.83
CA PHE A 57 9.59 -21.69 -5.96
C PHE A 57 11.04 -21.21 -5.75
N MET A 58 11.74 -21.82 -4.78
CA MET A 58 13.14 -21.52 -4.48
C MET A 58 14.07 -21.89 -5.66
N ASN A 59 13.86 -22.99 -6.33
CA ASN A 59 14.66 -23.38 -7.49
C ASN A 59 14.40 -22.46 -8.69
N VAL A 60 13.16 -21.99 -8.87
CA VAL A 60 12.79 -21.00 -9.89
C VAL A 60 13.50 -19.67 -9.63
N VAL A 61 13.54 -19.20 -8.38
CA VAL A 61 14.22 -17.96 -7.99
C VAL A 61 15.74 -18.06 -8.18
N LEU A 62 16.37 -19.18 -7.72
CA LEU A 62 17.83 -19.34 -7.82
C LEU A 62 18.31 -19.61 -9.26
N SER A 63 17.50 -20.27 -10.08
CA SER A 63 17.87 -20.57 -11.48
C SER A 63 17.74 -19.37 -12.42
N SER A 64 17.14 -18.25 -11.97
CA SER A 64 16.93 -17.02 -12.76
C SER A 64 18.21 -16.25 -13.13
N GLY A 65 19.39 -16.70 -12.70
CA GLY A 65 20.63 -15.96 -12.86
C GLY A 65 20.69 -14.70 -11.97
N PHE A 66 21.82 -14.00 -11.99
CA PHE A 66 22.08 -12.81 -11.13
C PHE A 66 21.01 -11.72 -11.29
N MET A 67 20.60 -11.41 -12.53
CA MET A 67 19.61 -10.37 -12.79
C MET A 67 18.20 -10.78 -12.29
N GLY A 68 17.84 -12.07 -12.43
CA GLY A 68 16.56 -12.57 -11.92
C GLY A 68 16.47 -12.52 -10.40
N VAL A 69 17.57 -12.84 -9.70
CA VAL A 69 17.63 -12.75 -8.24
C VAL A 69 17.44 -11.29 -7.77
N ILE A 70 18.08 -10.32 -8.44
CA ILE A 70 17.90 -8.89 -8.15
C ILE A 70 16.42 -8.49 -8.32
N LEU A 71 15.78 -8.94 -9.38
CA LEU A 71 14.38 -8.64 -9.64
C LEU A 71 13.45 -9.21 -8.58
N TRP A 72 13.67 -10.46 -8.15
CA TRP A 72 12.92 -11.09 -7.06
C TRP A 72 13.13 -10.37 -5.73
N LEU A 73 14.37 -9.93 -5.44
CA LEU A 73 14.67 -9.12 -4.26
C LEU A 73 13.96 -7.75 -4.32
N ALA A 74 13.96 -7.09 -5.48
CA ALA A 74 13.26 -5.82 -5.67
C ALA A 74 11.74 -5.98 -5.49
N LEU A 75 11.16 -7.06 -6.03
CA LEU A 75 9.74 -7.36 -5.88
C LEU A 75 9.39 -7.67 -4.42
N GLY A 76 10.23 -8.45 -3.73
CA GLY A 76 10.09 -8.75 -2.31
C GLY A 76 10.19 -7.48 -1.45
N ALA A 77 11.18 -6.62 -1.70
CA ALA A 77 11.33 -5.33 -1.02
C ALA A 77 10.10 -4.43 -1.25
N CYS A 78 9.60 -4.37 -2.48
CA CYS A 78 8.40 -3.62 -2.83
C CYS A 78 7.15 -4.14 -2.08
N SER A 79 6.99 -5.46 -1.98
CA SER A 79 5.91 -6.11 -1.22
C SER A 79 5.98 -5.80 0.27
N VAL A 80 7.17 -5.90 0.88
CA VAL A 80 7.37 -5.57 2.31
C VAL A 80 7.14 -4.09 2.57
N ALA A 81 7.63 -3.21 1.69
CA ALA A 81 7.40 -1.77 1.78
C ALA A 81 5.90 -1.43 1.67
N GLY A 82 5.19 -2.04 0.72
CA GLY A 82 3.75 -1.88 0.57
C GLY A 82 2.97 -2.27 1.83
N PHE A 83 3.31 -3.42 2.41
CA PHE A 83 2.70 -3.85 3.66
C PHE A 83 3.00 -2.92 4.84
N ALA A 84 4.26 -2.49 4.98
CA ALA A 84 4.65 -1.54 6.03
C ALA A 84 3.87 -0.22 5.91
N LEU A 85 3.69 0.29 4.67
CA LEU A 85 2.92 1.50 4.39
C LEU A 85 1.41 1.32 4.66
N ILE A 86 0.85 0.13 4.39
CA ILE A 86 -0.54 -0.18 4.76
C ILE A 86 -0.71 -0.09 6.28
N VAL A 87 0.18 -0.73 7.05
CA VAL A 87 0.13 -0.71 8.53
C VAL A 87 0.32 0.70 9.06
N ASP A 88 1.25 1.48 8.51
CA ASP A 88 1.46 2.87 8.90
C ASP A 88 0.23 3.73 8.62
N SER A 89 -0.41 3.55 7.45
CA SER A 89 -1.64 4.24 7.07
C SER A 89 -2.80 3.92 8.00
N PHE A 90 -2.94 2.66 8.47
CA PHE A 90 -3.94 2.29 9.47
C PHE A 90 -3.76 3.01 10.81
N ILE A 91 -2.51 3.29 11.20
CA ILE A 91 -2.20 3.97 12.46
C ILE A 91 -2.37 5.48 12.33
N THR A 92 -1.99 6.04 11.18
CA THR A 92 -1.94 7.48 10.92
C THR A 92 -3.30 8.03 10.51
N VAL A 93 -4.03 7.35 9.62
CA VAL A 93 -5.34 7.78 9.13
C VAL A 93 -6.46 7.33 10.09
N ARG A 94 -6.32 7.69 11.37
CA ARG A 94 -7.36 7.49 12.38
C ARG A 94 -8.01 8.83 12.71
N GLU A 95 -9.31 8.92 12.54
CA GLU A 95 -10.12 10.13 12.83
C GLU A 95 -9.89 10.66 14.24
N LYS A 96 -9.89 9.79 15.26
CA LYS A 96 -9.64 10.16 16.67
C LYS A 96 -8.25 10.76 16.92
N LYS A 97 -7.27 10.49 16.05
CA LYS A 97 -5.91 11.04 16.17
C LYS A 97 -5.78 12.38 15.44
N ILE A 98 -6.53 12.55 14.36
CA ILE A 98 -6.49 13.75 13.51
C ILE A 98 -7.41 14.82 14.07
N VAL A 99 -8.60 14.41 14.53
CA VAL A 99 -9.63 15.30 15.12
C VAL A 99 -10.00 14.75 16.49
N PRO A 100 -9.21 15.06 17.54
CA PRO A 100 -9.55 14.68 18.91
C PRO A 100 -10.75 15.51 19.40
N LEU A 101 -11.85 14.83 19.76
CA LEU A 101 -13.05 15.47 20.28
C LEU A 101 -12.78 16.28 21.57
N SER A 102 -11.80 15.83 22.38
CA SER A 102 -11.33 16.55 23.58
C SER A 102 -10.84 17.95 23.24
N LEU A 103 -10.05 18.08 22.18
CA LEU A 103 -9.52 19.39 21.74
C LEU A 103 -10.64 20.28 21.23
N VAL A 104 -11.59 19.72 20.43
CA VAL A 104 -12.71 20.50 19.89
C VAL A 104 -13.58 21.09 21.00
N THR A 105 -13.92 20.29 22.03
CA THR A 105 -14.72 20.78 23.17
C THR A 105 -14.00 21.83 23.99
N LYS A 106 -12.73 21.60 24.34
CA LYS A 106 -11.92 22.54 25.11
C LYS A 106 -11.69 23.86 24.36
N ALA A 107 -11.39 23.76 23.04
CA ALA A 107 -11.23 24.94 22.20
C ALA A 107 -12.53 25.75 22.10
N ARG A 108 -13.68 25.09 21.94
CA ARG A 108 -14.99 25.72 21.89
C ARG A 108 -15.31 26.43 23.22
N GLU A 109 -15.12 25.75 24.35
CA GLU A 109 -15.35 26.37 25.70
C GLU A 109 -14.46 27.59 25.96
N ALA A 110 -13.19 27.52 25.53
CA ALA A 110 -12.27 28.65 25.67
C ALA A 110 -12.67 29.85 24.79
N ILE A 111 -13.15 29.58 23.57
CA ILE A 111 -13.66 30.60 22.64
C ILE A 111 -14.93 31.26 23.21
N GLU A 112 -15.88 30.49 23.75
CA GLU A 112 -17.11 30.98 24.35
C GLU A 112 -16.83 31.84 25.59
N GLN A 113 -15.70 31.60 26.28
CA GLN A 113 -15.22 32.45 27.41
C GLN A 113 -14.45 33.67 26.94
N GLY A 114 -14.19 33.85 25.65
CA GLY A 114 -13.39 34.94 25.09
C GLY A 114 -11.88 34.82 25.35
N ASP A 115 -11.41 33.66 25.86
CA ASP A 115 -10.00 33.45 26.23
C ASP A 115 -9.26 32.66 25.10
N VAL A 116 -8.79 33.40 24.10
CA VAL A 116 -8.03 32.85 22.96
C VAL A 116 -6.69 32.27 23.40
N MET A 117 -6.05 32.83 24.44
CA MET A 117 -4.77 32.31 24.96
C MET A 117 -4.95 30.93 25.59
N LYS A 118 -6.07 30.69 26.25
CA LYS A 118 -6.43 29.39 26.81
C LYS A 118 -6.70 28.38 25.69
N ALA A 119 -7.37 28.79 24.61
CA ALA A 119 -7.59 27.93 23.42
C ALA A 119 -6.27 27.56 22.78
N LEU A 120 -5.33 28.47 22.60
CA LEU A 120 -3.99 28.25 22.08
C LEU A 120 -3.21 27.23 22.93
N LYS A 121 -3.23 27.39 24.26
CA LYS A 121 -2.58 26.47 25.18
C LYS A 121 -3.11 25.04 25.08
N HIS A 122 -4.42 24.86 24.89
CA HIS A 122 -4.99 23.51 24.66
C HIS A 122 -4.55 22.90 23.32
N CYS A 123 -4.30 23.72 22.29
CA CYS A 123 -3.72 23.23 21.04
C CYS A 123 -2.26 22.76 21.21
N GLU A 124 -1.48 23.40 22.08
CA GLU A 124 -0.10 22.99 22.40
C GLU A 124 -0.05 21.70 23.24
N GLU A 125 -1.02 21.50 24.14
CA GLU A 125 -1.11 20.30 24.97
C GLU A 125 -1.48 19.03 24.17
N GLU A 126 -2.29 19.17 23.12
CA GLU A 126 -2.73 18.06 22.28
C GLU A 126 -2.28 18.26 20.81
N PRO A 127 -0.98 18.06 20.47
CA PRO A 127 -0.47 18.35 19.14
C PRO A 127 -1.07 17.38 18.09
N GLY A 128 -1.55 17.95 16.99
CA GLY A 128 -2.16 17.20 15.90
C GLY A 128 -2.53 18.10 14.72
N PRO A 129 -3.00 17.53 13.60
CA PRO A 129 -3.37 18.32 12.44
C PRO A 129 -4.40 19.42 12.76
N LEU A 130 -5.46 19.09 13.49
CA LEU A 130 -6.46 20.07 13.90
C LEU A 130 -5.87 21.15 14.83
N ALA A 131 -4.99 20.75 15.77
CA ALA A 131 -4.33 21.70 16.67
C ALA A 131 -3.46 22.71 15.90
N ASN A 132 -2.73 22.25 14.88
CA ASN A 132 -1.90 23.12 14.05
C ASN A 132 -2.75 24.14 13.27
N ILE A 133 -3.89 23.71 12.74
CA ILE A 133 -4.82 24.59 12.01
C ILE A 133 -5.41 25.65 12.94
N LEU A 134 -5.91 25.23 14.12
CA LEU A 134 -6.49 26.15 15.10
C LEU A 134 -5.43 27.10 15.66
N SER A 135 -4.22 26.62 15.96
CA SER A 135 -3.12 27.46 16.45
C SER A 135 -2.73 28.53 15.42
N ALA A 136 -2.68 28.19 14.13
CA ALA A 136 -2.43 29.16 13.07
C ALA A 136 -3.52 30.28 13.05
N GLY A 137 -4.79 29.90 13.19
CA GLY A 137 -5.89 30.87 13.29
C GLY A 137 -5.79 31.74 14.53
N PHE A 138 -5.62 31.14 15.70
CA PHE A 138 -5.57 31.90 16.98
C PHE A 138 -4.38 32.83 17.08
N SER A 139 -3.26 32.52 16.46
CA SER A 139 -2.08 33.41 16.43
C SER A 139 -2.32 34.70 15.64
N ASN A 140 -3.28 34.70 14.71
CA ASN A 140 -3.59 35.86 13.86
C ASN A 140 -4.86 36.60 14.29
N VAL A 141 -5.42 36.33 15.48
CA VAL A 141 -6.67 36.96 15.96
C VAL A 141 -6.54 38.48 16.07
N GLN A 142 -5.35 39.00 16.40
CA GLN A 142 -5.10 40.44 16.52
C GLN A 142 -5.14 41.18 15.16
N GLU A 143 -5.00 40.45 14.04
CA GLU A 143 -5.01 41.00 12.69
C GLU A 143 -6.43 41.07 12.09
N GLY A 144 -7.41 40.55 12.81
CA GLY A 144 -8.83 40.58 12.44
C GLY A 144 -9.32 39.26 11.83
N PHE A 145 -10.64 39.18 11.66
CA PHE A 145 -11.33 37.94 11.23
C PHE A 145 -10.86 37.41 9.88
N ASP A 146 -10.61 38.28 8.91
CA ASP A 146 -10.21 37.87 7.57
C ASP A 146 -8.80 37.24 7.61
N ALA A 147 -7.87 37.77 8.38
CA ALA A 147 -6.53 37.21 8.58
C ALA A 147 -6.59 35.83 9.27
N VAL A 148 -7.46 35.67 10.26
CA VAL A 148 -7.71 34.38 10.92
C VAL A 148 -8.20 33.34 9.91
N GLN A 149 -9.17 33.70 9.06
CA GLN A 149 -9.73 32.79 8.07
C GLN A 149 -8.70 32.40 7.03
N GLU A 150 -7.89 33.34 6.56
CA GLU A 150 -6.80 33.06 5.62
C GLU A 150 -5.74 32.13 6.23
N ALA A 151 -5.29 32.42 7.47
CA ALA A 151 -4.31 31.59 8.16
C ALA A 151 -4.80 30.15 8.39
N ILE A 152 -6.07 29.97 8.76
CA ILE A 152 -6.70 28.66 8.89
C ILE A 152 -6.76 27.94 7.55
N GLY A 153 -7.14 28.62 6.46
CA GLY A 153 -7.18 28.05 5.14
C GLY A 153 -5.82 27.50 4.70
N VAL A 154 -4.77 28.33 4.82
CA VAL A 154 -3.39 27.92 4.47
C VAL A 154 -2.91 26.75 5.34
N ALA A 155 -3.17 26.79 6.64
CA ALA A 155 -2.77 25.71 7.55
C ALA A 155 -3.55 24.41 7.27
N ALA A 156 -4.83 24.49 6.91
CA ALA A 156 -5.66 23.36 6.54
C ALA A 156 -5.16 22.70 5.26
N ASP A 157 -4.79 23.48 4.24
CA ASP A 157 -4.22 22.98 3.00
C ASP A 157 -2.89 22.26 3.24
N LEU A 158 -2.01 22.83 4.09
CA LEU A 158 -0.73 22.20 4.43
C LEU A 158 -0.90 20.86 5.17
N GLU A 159 -1.81 20.79 6.15
CA GLU A 159 -2.06 19.54 6.87
C GLU A 159 -2.78 18.51 5.98
N SER A 160 -3.66 18.96 5.09
CA SER A 160 -4.31 18.16 4.07
C SER A 160 -3.28 17.51 3.14
N GLU A 161 -2.36 18.30 2.60
CA GLU A 161 -1.29 17.82 1.72
C GLU A 161 -0.41 16.78 2.42
N LYS A 162 -0.02 17.00 3.68
CA LYS A 162 0.76 16.02 4.47
C LYS A 162 0.03 14.68 4.63
N LEU A 163 -1.29 14.69 4.85
CA LEU A 163 -2.09 13.47 4.99
C LEU A 163 -2.20 12.72 3.65
N VAL A 164 -2.46 13.43 2.56
CA VAL A 164 -2.55 12.87 1.20
C VAL A 164 -1.22 12.32 0.75
N GLN A 165 -0.12 13.03 0.98
CA GLN A 165 1.22 12.62 0.58
C GLN A 165 1.62 11.27 1.20
N ARG A 166 1.32 11.04 2.49
CA ARG A 166 1.60 9.75 3.14
C ARG A 166 0.89 8.58 2.47
N VAL A 167 -0.36 8.79 2.07
CA VAL A 167 -1.14 7.75 1.38
C VAL A 167 -0.64 7.55 -0.06
N THR A 168 -0.12 8.60 -0.69
CA THR A 168 0.38 8.56 -2.07
C THR A 168 1.58 7.62 -2.23
N TYR A 169 2.43 7.45 -1.21
CA TYR A 169 3.52 6.46 -1.26
C TYR A 169 3.02 5.03 -1.48
N LEU A 170 1.84 4.70 -0.96
CA LEU A 170 1.23 3.39 -1.21
C LEU A 170 0.83 3.20 -2.68
N ASN A 171 0.38 4.28 -3.34
CA ASN A 171 0.10 4.26 -4.77
C ASN A 171 1.36 4.03 -5.62
N VAL A 172 2.49 4.62 -5.20
CA VAL A 172 3.78 4.39 -5.89
C VAL A 172 4.14 2.91 -5.87
N VAL A 173 4.05 2.26 -4.71
CA VAL A 173 4.31 0.81 -4.58
C VAL A 173 3.32 0.00 -5.42
N ALA A 174 2.04 0.34 -5.40
CA ALA A 174 1.00 -0.35 -6.17
C ALA A 174 1.24 -0.29 -7.69
N ASN A 175 1.83 0.79 -8.20
CA ASN A 175 2.18 0.94 -9.60
C ASN A 175 3.53 0.31 -9.95
N LEU A 176 4.53 0.40 -9.07
CA LEU A 176 5.87 -0.16 -9.31
C LEU A 176 5.88 -1.70 -9.32
N ALA A 177 5.09 -2.35 -8.46
CA ALA A 177 5.09 -3.80 -8.36
C ALA A 177 4.71 -4.51 -9.68
N PRO A 178 3.66 -4.13 -10.42
CA PRO A 178 3.35 -4.71 -11.73
C PRO A 178 4.42 -4.40 -12.79
N MET A 179 5.02 -3.20 -12.74
CA MET A 179 6.10 -2.83 -13.67
C MET A 179 7.33 -3.71 -13.48
N LEU A 180 7.71 -4.00 -12.22
CA LEU A 180 8.77 -4.96 -11.90
C LEU A 180 8.41 -6.37 -12.36
N GLY A 181 7.16 -6.79 -12.21
CA GLY A 181 6.66 -8.06 -12.74
C GLY A 181 6.78 -8.15 -14.25
N LEU A 182 6.36 -7.10 -14.96
CA LEU A 182 6.50 -7.01 -16.42
C LEU A 182 7.96 -7.04 -16.87
N LEU A 183 8.85 -6.32 -16.18
CA LEU A 183 10.29 -6.38 -16.43
C LEU A 183 10.81 -7.81 -16.34
N GLY A 184 10.29 -8.60 -15.39
CA GLY A 184 10.63 -10.03 -15.26
C GLY A 184 10.22 -10.86 -16.45
N THR A 185 9.05 -10.60 -17.07
CA THR A 185 8.66 -11.31 -18.30
C THR A 185 9.56 -10.97 -19.48
N VAL A 186 9.88 -9.70 -19.64
CA VAL A 186 10.80 -9.26 -20.72
C VAL A 186 12.16 -9.93 -20.56
N GLN A 187 12.71 -9.94 -19.36
CA GLN A 187 13.98 -10.58 -19.05
C GLN A 187 13.93 -12.09 -19.29
N GLY A 188 12.89 -12.79 -18.81
CA GLY A 188 12.71 -14.22 -19.00
C GLY A 188 12.60 -14.61 -20.47
N MET A 189 11.91 -13.80 -21.29
CA MET A 189 11.83 -14.02 -22.73
C MET A 189 13.18 -13.81 -23.42
N ILE A 190 13.95 -12.79 -23.03
CA ILE A 190 15.31 -12.56 -23.56
C ILE A 190 16.17 -13.81 -23.30
N PHE A 191 16.17 -14.37 -22.08
CA PHE A 191 16.93 -15.58 -21.76
C PHE A 191 16.40 -16.81 -22.51
N ALA A 192 15.08 -16.93 -22.68
CA ALA A 192 14.47 -18.00 -23.43
C ALA A 192 14.99 -18.04 -24.88
N PHE A 193 14.99 -16.90 -25.57
CA PHE A 193 15.48 -16.80 -26.94
C PHE A 193 17.01 -16.88 -27.04
N ALA A 194 17.75 -16.35 -26.08
CA ALA A 194 19.21 -16.50 -26.05
C ALA A 194 19.63 -17.99 -25.95
N ASN A 195 18.96 -18.74 -25.08
CA ASN A 195 19.21 -20.19 -24.95
C ASN A 195 18.80 -20.97 -26.22
N LEU A 196 17.71 -20.55 -26.89
CA LEU A 196 17.28 -21.14 -28.14
C LEU A 196 18.33 -21.02 -29.26
N ALA A 197 19.04 -19.90 -29.29
CA ALA A 197 20.07 -19.62 -30.31
C ALA A 197 21.36 -20.43 -30.09
N THR A 198 21.62 -20.88 -28.85
CA THR A 198 22.89 -21.56 -28.48
C THR A 198 22.78 -23.07 -28.30
N THR A 199 21.56 -23.60 -28.15
CA THR A 199 21.30 -25.01 -27.85
C THR A 199 20.87 -25.77 -29.12
N GLN A 200 21.36 -27.00 -29.30
CA GLN A 200 20.93 -27.84 -30.43
C GLN A 200 19.46 -28.19 -30.32
N ALA A 201 18.77 -28.25 -31.49
CA ALA A 201 17.36 -28.56 -31.56
C ALA A 201 17.07 -29.97 -30.98
N GLY A 202 16.13 -30.04 -30.03
CA GLY A 202 15.75 -31.29 -29.38
C GLY A 202 14.79 -31.08 -28.19
N ALA A 203 14.40 -32.18 -27.53
CA ALA A 203 13.49 -32.15 -26.38
C ALA A 203 14.01 -31.32 -25.21
N ALA A 204 15.31 -31.33 -24.96
CA ALA A 204 15.95 -30.53 -23.91
C ALA A 204 15.80 -29.02 -24.16
N GLN A 205 15.89 -28.56 -25.40
CA GLN A 205 15.69 -27.17 -25.81
C GLN A 205 14.25 -26.70 -25.51
N GLN A 206 13.26 -27.55 -25.88
CA GLN A 206 11.84 -27.24 -25.62
C GLN A 206 11.54 -27.16 -24.12
N GLN A 207 12.13 -28.05 -23.32
CA GLN A 207 11.98 -28.05 -21.88
C GLN A 207 12.59 -26.77 -21.25
N MET A 208 13.79 -26.37 -21.66
CA MET A 208 14.42 -25.13 -21.18
C MET A 208 13.59 -23.89 -21.56
N LEU A 209 13.04 -23.85 -22.77
CA LEU A 209 12.16 -22.79 -23.23
C LEU A 209 10.91 -22.69 -22.34
N ALA A 210 10.25 -23.82 -22.08
CA ALA A 210 9.06 -23.89 -21.24
C ALA A 210 9.34 -23.40 -19.80
N VAL A 211 10.47 -23.80 -19.21
CA VAL A 211 10.89 -23.36 -17.87
C VAL A 211 11.13 -21.86 -17.83
N ASN A 212 11.84 -21.29 -18.78
CA ASN A 212 12.12 -19.86 -18.84
C ASN A 212 10.83 -19.02 -19.00
N ILE A 213 9.89 -19.49 -19.83
CA ILE A 213 8.58 -18.82 -20.00
C ILE A 213 7.76 -18.92 -18.70
N ALA A 214 7.68 -20.11 -18.08
CA ALA A 214 6.98 -20.26 -16.81
C ALA A 214 7.53 -19.34 -15.73
N GLN A 215 8.86 -19.25 -15.62
CA GLN A 215 9.55 -18.37 -14.69
C GLN A 215 9.22 -16.89 -14.92
N ALA A 216 9.17 -16.47 -16.19
CA ALA A 216 8.76 -15.13 -16.56
C ALA A 216 7.33 -14.82 -16.10
N LEU A 217 6.39 -15.73 -16.30
CA LEU A 217 4.99 -15.57 -15.88
C LEU A 217 4.85 -15.51 -14.36
N TYR A 218 5.65 -16.26 -13.60
CA TYR A 218 5.64 -16.20 -12.13
C TYR A 218 6.03 -14.83 -11.60
N THR A 219 6.97 -14.12 -12.21
CA THR A 219 7.35 -12.78 -11.77
C THR A 219 6.22 -11.78 -11.94
N THR A 220 5.48 -11.86 -13.04
CA THR A 220 4.30 -11.00 -13.25
C THR A 220 3.18 -11.32 -12.28
N ALA A 221 2.90 -12.61 -12.05
CA ALA A 221 1.91 -13.02 -11.06
C ALA A 221 2.28 -12.51 -9.66
N GLY A 222 3.55 -12.60 -9.25
CA GLY A 222 4.05 -12.05 -8.00
C GLY A 222 3.88 -10.54 -7.90
N GLY A 223 4.17 -9.81 -8.98
CA GLY A 223 3.94 -8.35 -9.05
C GLY A 223 2.48 -7.96 -8.87
N LEU A 224 1.55 -8.66 -9.51
CA LEU A 224 0.12 -8.43 -9.39
C LEU A 224 -0.43 -8.77 -8.01
N ILE A 225 0.01 -9.87 -7.40
CA ILE A 225 -0.38 -10.27 -6.03
C ILE A 225 0.01 -9.20 -5.02
N ALA A 226 1.16 -8.54 -5.18
CA ALA A 226 1.56 -7.43 -4.32
C ALA A 226 0.79 -6.14 -4.62
N ALA A 227 0.52 -5.85 -5.89
CA ALA A 227 -0.10 -4.61 -6.35
C ALA A 227 -1.58 -4.49 -6.01
N ILE A 228 -2.35 -5.57 -6.20
CA ILE A 228 -3.81 -5.55 -6.04
C ILE A 228 -4.23 -5.13 -4.62
N PRO A 229 -3.70 -5.73 -3.53
CA PRO A 229 -4.00 -5.27 -2.18
C PRO A 229 -3.52 -3.84 -1.92
N ALA A 230 -2.31 -3.47 -2.37
CA ALA A 230 -1.76 -2.15 -2.18
C ALA A 230 -2.65 -1.07 -2.82
N LEU A 231 -3.14 -1.31 -4.03
CA LEU A 231 -4.05 -0.40 -4.73
C LEU A 231 -5.42 -0.29 -4.03
N GLY A 232 -5.96 -1.42 -3.57
CA GLY A 232 -7.22 -1.44 -2.82
C GLY A 232 -7.14 -0.62 -1.54
N PHE A 233 -6.08 -0.81 -0.74
CA PHE A 233 -5.86 -0.04 0.48
C PHE A 233 -5.53 1.43 0.20
N TYR A 234 -4.84 1.75 -0.90
CA TYR A 234 -4.61 3.13 -1.31
C TYR A 234 -5.92 3.89 -1.50
N PHE A 235 -6.85 3.37 -2.29
CA PHE A 235 -8.14 4.03 -2.51
C PHE A 235 -8.97 4.12 -1.22
N PHE A 236 -8.93 3.08 -0.38
CA PHE A 236 -9.60 3.08 0.91
C PHE A 236 -9.08 4.23 1.81
N PHE A 237 -7.76 4.33 1.98
CA PHE A 237 -7.17 5.38 2.83
C PHE A 237 -7.31 6.76 2.21
N ARG A 238 -7.18 6.90 0.91
CA ARG A 238 -7.38 8.17 0.20
C ARG A 238 -8.78 8.72 0.46
N ASN A 239 -9.81 7.91 0.25
CA ASN A 239 -11.19 8.32 0.49
C ASN A 239 -11.44 8.66 1.96
N LYS A 240 -10.84 7.90 2.88
CA LYS A 240 -10.94 8.15 4.31
C LYS A 240 -10.23 9.45 4.71
N SER A 241 -9.03 9.72 4.20
CA SER A 241 -8.30 10.97 4.42
C SER A 241 -9.10 12.18 3.94
N THR A 242 -9.62 12.14 2.71
CA THR A 242 -10.45 13.21 2.16
C THR A 242 -11.67 13.51 3.04
N ARG A 243 -12.35 12.46 3.54
CA ARG A 243 -13.49 12.64 4.45
C ARG A 243 -13.10 13.33 5.76
N ILE A 244 -11.96 12.96 6.34
CA ILE A 244 -11.46 13.57 7.58
C ILE A 244 -11.10 15.03 7.34
N ILE A 245 -10.45 15.34 6.22
CA ILE A 245 -10.07 16.70 5.83
C ILE A 245 -11.31 17.61 5.72
N LEU A 246 -12.33 17.17 5.00
CA LEU A 246 -13.60 17.90 4.89
C LEU A 246 -14.26 18.11 6.27
N GLY A 247 -14.19 17.11 7.13
CA GLY A 247 -14.67 17.22 8.52
C GLY A 247 -13.90 18.27 9.33
N MET A 248 -12.58 18.33 9.19
CA MET A 248 -11.75 19.38 9.84
C MET A 248 -12.10 20.78 9.33
N GLU A 249 -12.27 20.95 8.04
CA GLU A 249 -12.60 22.24 7.42
C GLU A 249 -13.95 22.77 7.90
N ILE A 250 -14.96 21.91 8.00
CA ILE A 250 -16.27 22.30 8.59
C ILE A 250 -16.13 22.70 10.04
N LEU A 251 -15.43 21.89 10.86
CA LEU A 251 -15.25 22.17 12.29
C LEU A 251 -14.47 23.48 12.54
N THR A 252 -13.40 23.72 11.79
CA THR A 252 -12.62 24.96 11.91
C THR A 252 -13.43 26.17 11.50
N THR A 253 -14.21 26.09 10.43
CA THR A 253 -15.10 27.17 10.00
C THR A 253 -16.16 27.49 11.05
N ASP A 254 -16.75 26.47 11.70
CA ASP A 254 -17.73 26.68 12.78
C ASP A 254 -17.11 27.33 14.01
N LEU A 255 -15.90 26.92 14.41
CA LEU A 255 -15.19 27.53 15.55
C LEU A 255 -14.83 28.99 15.26
N VAL A 256 -14.41 29.32 14.05
CA VAL A 256 -14.11 30.72 13.67
C VAL A 256 -15.36 31.61 13.65
N LYS A 257 -16.48 31.07 13.17
CA LYS A 257 -17.76 31.78 13.23
C LYS A 257 -18.21 32.08 14.68
N SER A 258 -17.97 31.12 15.59
CA SER A 258 -18.29 31.37 17.02
C SER A 258 -17.42 32.46 17.62
N LEU A 259 -16.15 32.56 17.22
CA LEU A 259 -15.24 33.63 17.67
C LEU A 259 -15.73 34.99 17.22
N ARG A 260 -16.18 35.16 15.97
CA ARG A 260 -16.78 36.41 15.48
C ARG A 260 -18.02 36.83 16.26
N ASN A 261 -18.86 35.87 16.65
CA ASN A 261 -20.07 36.19 17.41
C ASN A 261 -19.78 36.67 18.85
N VAL A 262 -18.68 36.22 19.44
CA VAL A 262 -18.24 36.67 20.78
C VAL A 262 -17.73 38.12 20.73
N GLU A 263 -16.95 38.49 19.70
CA GLU A 263 -16.49 39.87 19.51
C GLU A 263 -17.66 40.88 19.37
N VAL A 264 -18.67 40.49 18.58
CA VAL A 264 -19.85 41.36 18.34
C VAL A 264 -20.72 41.55 19.61
N VAL A 265 -20.69 40.62 20.56
CA VAL A 265 -21.43 40.72 21.83
C VAL A 265 -20.64 41.51 22.88
N ALA A 266 -19.32 41.69 22.73
CA ALA A 266 -18.45 42.43 23.64
C ALA A 266 -18.35 43.94 23.33
N GLU A 267 -18.85 44.38 22.16
CA GLU A 267 -19.09 45.81 21.84
C GLU A 267 -20.48 46.23 22.28
#